data_8e018c115a1c79a1530cedd13b2fe93c
#
_entry.id   8e018c115a1c79a1530cedd13b2fe93c
#
_cell.length_a   1.000
_cell.length_b   1.000
_cell.length_c   1.000
_cell.angle_alpha   90.00
_cell.angle_beta   90.00
_cell.angle_gamma   90.00
#
_symmetry.space_group_name_H-M   'P 1'
#
loop_
_entity.id
_entity.type
_entity.pdbx_description
1 polymer ?
#
loop_
_entity_poly.entity_id
_entity_poly.type
_entity_poly.pdbx_seq_one_letter_code
_entity_poly.pdbx_strand_id
1 'polypeptide(L)'
;VFVYEPDEDESETYHFKPMLEMRWAELVCELIPSAEKVRFTASGTEASHMAIRLARAHTGKDKIVRFVGHFHGWHDAVAAGATSNYDGSSPPGVAQSVTDLSILMPTDDVGAVVRLLESRDDIAVVMFEPSGASWGQVPLPPGFVQAIRDVTAKRGIVMLMDEVITGFRWSS
;
A
#
# COMPACT_ATOMS: atom_id res chain seq x y z
N VAL A 1 6.23 2.21 -11.09
CA VAL A 1 6.80 0.91 -11.44
C VAL A 1 7.60 1.05 -12.72
N PHE A 2 8.85 0.59 -12.73
CA PHE A 2 9.72 0.65 -13.90
C PHE A 2 9.91 -0.76 -14.46
N VAL A 3 9.76 -0.93 -15.77
CA VAL A 3 10.27 -2.09 -16.49
C VAL A 3 11.73 -1.76 -16.83
N TYR A 4 12.65 -2.62 -16.45
CA TYR A 4 14.05 -2.53 -16.85
C TYR A 4 14.19 -3.24 -18.20
N GLU A 5 14.66 -2.54 -19.22
CA GLU A 5 15.14 -3.14 -20.46
C GLU A 5 16.65 -3.38 -20.30
N PRO A 6 17.15 -4.62 -20.41
CA PRO A 6 18.58 -4.89 -20.32
C PRO A 6 19.31 -4.39 -21.57
N ASP A 7 20.47 -3.79 -21.39
CA ASP A 7 21.41 -3.52 -22.46
C ASP A 7 21.93 -4.83 -23.08
N GLU A 8 22.10 -4.89 -24.39
CA GLU A 8 22.39 -6.09 -25.17
C GLU A 8 23.81 -6.70 -24.97
N ASP A 9 24.64 -6.22 -24.02
CA ASP A 9 26.07 -6.54 -23.97
C ASP A 9 26.62 -7.08 -22.62
N GLU A 10 25.85 -7.91 -21.88
CA GLU A 10 26.35 -8.55 -20.68
C GLU A 10 26.34 -10.10 -20.78
N SER A 11 27.45 -10.73 -20.31
CA SER A 11 27.76 -12.16 -20.40
C SER A 11 26.64 -13.11 -19.96
N GLU A 12 26.55 -14.28 -20.60
CA GLU A 12 25.49 -15.31 -20.48
C GLU A 12 25.01 -15.66 -19.05
N THR A 13 25.82 -15.43 -18.03
CA THR A 13 25.49 -15.75 -16.63
C THR A 13 24.52 -14.74 -15.98
N TYR A 14 24.43 -13.52 -16.51
CA TYR A 14 23.53 -12.48 -16.02
C TYR A 14 22.17 -12.47 -16.71
N HIS A 15 22.01 -13.10 -17.85
CA HIS A 15 20.78 -13.08 -18.65
C HIS A 15 19.63 -13.93 -18.07
N PHE A 16 19.92 -14.96 -17.28
CA PHE A 16 18.89 -15.90 -16.81
C PHE A 16 17.98 -15.32 -15.72
N LYS A 17 18.52 -14.53 -14.77
CA LYS A 17 17.71 -13.89 -13.71
C LYS A 17 16.78 -12.80 -14.23
N PRO A 18 17.25 -11.83 -15.05
CA PRO A 18 16.39 -10.83 -15.64
C PRO A 18 15.23 -11.42 -16.46
N MET A 19 15.47 -12.47 -17.22
CA MET A 19 14.42 -13.10 -18.04
C MET A 19 13.31 -13.74 -17.20
N LEU A 20 13.63 -14.36 -16.07
CA LEU A 20 12.63 -14.94 -15.17
C LEU A 20 11.81 -13.85 -14.45
N GLU A 21 12.46 -12.76 -14.04
CA GLU A 21 11.77 -11.62 -13.44
C GLU A 21 10.84 -10.93 -14.45
N MET A 22 11.28 -10.74 -15.69
CA MET A 22 10.45 -10.20 -16.78
C MET A 22 9.24 -11.10 -17.05
N ARG A 23 9.46 -12.40 -17.20
CA ARG A 23 8.35 -13.35 -17.41
C ARG A 23 7.37 -13.38 -16.26
N TRP A 24 7.88 -13.28 -15.02
CA TRP A 24 7.03 -13.17 -13.85
C TRP A 24 6.25 -11.85 -13.82
N ALA A 25 6.88 -10.71 -14.17
CA ALA A 25 6.18 -9.43 -14.27
C ALA A 25 5.08 -9.44 -15.35
N GLU A 26 5.35 -10.02 -16.52
CA GLU A 26 4.37 -10.23 -17.57
C GLU A 26 3.16 -11.04 -17.04
N LEU A 27 3.43 -12.16 -16.39
CA LEU A 27 2.38 -13.02 -15.83
C LEU A 27 1.53 -12.29 -14.77
N VAL A 28 2.15 -11.48 -13.92
CA VAL A 28 1.41 -10.66 -12.95
C VAL A 28 0.51 -9.65 -13.66
N CYS A 29 1.00 -8.97 -14.70
CA CYS A 29 0.19 -8.05 -15.51
C CYS A 29 -0.94 -8.77 -16.27
N GLU A 30 -0.72 -10.01 -16.68
CA GLU A 30 -1.71 -10.85 -17.35
C GLU A 30 -2.84 -11.29 -16.42
N LEU A 31 -2.50 -11.66 -15.17
CA LEU A 31 -3.42 -12.19 -14.18
C LEU A 31 -4.14 -11.11 -13.36
N ILE A 32 -3.55 -9.93 -13.20
CA ILE A 32 -4.12 -8.83 -12.41
C ILE A 32 -4.47 -7.67 -13.35
N PRO A 33 -5.75 -7.46 -13.69
CA PRO A 33 -6.17 -6.46 -14.68
C PRO A 33 -5.75 -5.01 -14.37
N SER A 34 -5.52 -4.68 -13.10
CA SER A 34 -5.07 -3.36 -12.65
C SER A 34 -3.54 -3.20 -12.63
N ALA A 35 -2.77 -4.26 -12.87
CA ALA A 35 -1.31 -4.24 -12.86
C ALA A 35 -0.77 -3.92 -14.25
N GLU A 36 -0.56 -2.65 -14.57
CA GLU A 36 0.08 -2.22 -15.83
C GLU A 36 1.61 -2.38 -15.79
N LYS A 37 2.20 -2.29 -14.61
CA LYS A 37 3.65 -2.38 -14.37
C LYS A 37 3.92 -3.06 -13.05
N VAL A 38 5.05 -3.77 -12.97
CA VAL A 38 5.46 -4.51 -11.76
C VAL A 38 6.86 -4.06 -11.34
N ARG A 39 7.04 -3.92 -10.04
CA ARG A 39 8.34 -3.75 -9.40
C ARG A 39 8.47 -4.77 -8.27
N PHE A 40 9.49 -5.62 -8.35
CA PHE A 40 9.81 -6.55 -7.29
C PHE A 40 10.63 -5.89 -6.18
N THR A 41 10.40 -6.35 -4.96
CA THR A 41 11.13 -5.99 -3.74
C THR A 41 11.40 -7.26 -2.94
N ALA A 42 12.34 -7.23 -2.00
CA ALA A 42 12.69 -8.42 -1.22
C ALA A 42 11.67 -8.75 -0.11
N SER A 43 10.80 -7.79 0.25
CA SER A 43 9.81 -7.98 1.33
C SER A 43 8.59 -7.07 1.15
N GLY A 44 7.48 -7.41 1.83
CA GLY A 44 6.29 -6.56 1.90
C GLY A 44 6.57 -5.20 2.58
N THR A 45 7.48 -5.16 3.56
CA THR A 45 7.92 -3.91 4.19
C THR A 45 8.59 -2.97 3.19
N GLU A 46 9.44 -3.49 2.32
CA GLU A 46 10.05 -2.70 1.25
C GLU A 46 9.03 -2.26 0.21
N ALA A 47 8.11 -3.15 -0.15
CA ALA A 47 7.03 -2.85 -1.09
C ALA A 47 6.15 -1.70 -0.57
N SER A 48 5.69 -1.76 0.67
CA SER A 48 4.87 -0.72 1.29
C SER A 48 5.62 0.61 1.42
N HIS A 49 6.89 0.57 1.82
CA HIS A 49 7.73 1.76 1.89
C HIS A 49 7.90 2.43 0.52
N MET A 50 8.20 1.64 -0.51
CA MET A 50 8.34 2.13 -1.89
C MET A 50 7.01 2.70 -2.40
N ALA A 51 5.90 2.01 -2.18
CA ALA A 51 4.58 2.44 -2.65
C ALA A 51 4.14 3.77 -2.00
N ILE A 52 4.35 3.95 -0.70
CA ILE A 52 4.09 5.23 -0.01
C ILE A 52 4.97 6.35 -0.60
N ARG A 53 6.26 6.08 -0.84
CA ARG A 53 7.17 7.05 -1.43
C ARG A 53 6.74 7.46 -2.84
N LEU A 54 6.31 6.49 -3.66
CA LEU A 54 5.78 6.76 -5.01
C LEU A 54 4.48 7.55 -4.96
N ALA A 55 3.57 7.22 -4.04
CA ALA A 55 2.32 7.95 -3.87
C ALA A 55 2.57 9.43 -3.50
N ARG A 56 3.50 9.69 -2.57
CA ARG A 56 3.91 11.06 -2.22
C ARG A 56 4.52 11.80 -3.40
N ALA A 57 5.42 11.16 -4.15
CA ALA A 57 6.04 11.75 -5.33
C ALA A 57 5.01 12.07 -6.44
N HIS A 58 4.03 11.19 -6.64
CA HIS A 58 2.98 11.37 -7.64
C HIS A 58 1.99 12.47 -7.27
N THR A 59 1.60 12.55 -6.01
CA THR A 59 0.55 13.50 -5.57
C THR A 59 1.11 14.84 -5.12
N GLY A 60 2.40 14.93 -4.78
CA GLY A 60 2.99 16.10 -4.13
C GLY A 60 2.52 16.33 -2.69
N LYS A 61 1.93 15.31 -2.05
CA LYS A 61 1.33 15.38 -0.71
C LYS A 61 2.07 14.46 0.26
N ASP A 62 1.91 14.66 1.58
CA ASP A 62 2.74 14.00 2.59
C ASP A 62 2.01 12.98 3.47
N LYS A 63 0.73 13.22 3.77
CA LYS A 63 -0.02 12.39 4.72
C LYS A 63 -0.42 11.05 4.13
N ILE A 64 -0.41 10.04 5.00
CA ILE A 64 -0.96 8.71 4.70
C ILE A 64 -2.14 8.42 5.63
N VAL A 65 -3.20 7.81 5.10
CA VAL A 65 -4.30 7.28 5.91
C VAL A 65 -4.16 5.78 5.98
N ARG A 66 -4.21 5.23 7.18
CA ARG A 66 -4.14 3.80 7.50
C ARG A 66 -5.22 3.42 8.49
N PHE A 67 -5.35 2.13 8.77
CA PHE A 67 -6.41 1.62 9.63
C PHE A 67 -5.87 0.83 10.82
N VAL A 68 -6.57 0.95 11.93
CA VAL A 68 -6.25 0.25 13.17
C VAL A 68 -6.22 -1.27 12.95
N GLY A 69 -5.15 -1.92 13.40
CA GLY A 69 -4.98 -3.37 13.29
C GLY A 69 -4.54 -3.88 11.93
N HIS A 70 -4.38 -3.00 10.92
CA HIS A 70 -3.80 -3.36 9.63
C HIS A 70 -2.27 -3.35 9.71
N PHE A 71 -1.63 -4.37 9.15
CA PHE A 71 -0.17 -4.53 9.18
C PHE A 71 0.43 -4.35 7.79
N HIS A 72 1.35 -3.40 7.66
CA HIS A 72 1.98 -3.06 6.38
C HIS A 72 3.52 -3.11 6.43
N GLY A 73 4.06 -3.85 7.37
CA GLY A 73 5.49 -3.91 7.62
C GLY A 73 5.89 -3.18 8.91
N TRP A 74 7.18 -3.03 9.11
CA TRP A 74 7.74 -2.50 10.36
C TRP A 74 8.50 -1.18 10.22
N HIS A 75 8.50 -0.57 9.04
CA HIS A 75 9.14 0.74 8.87
C HIS A 75 8.34 1.85 9.57
N ASP A 76 9.00 2.91 9.96
CA ASP A 76 8.50 3.97 10.85
C ASP A 76 7.13 4.53 10.46
N ALA A 77 6.89 4.75 9.16
CA ALA A 77 5.63 5.35 8.68
C ALA A 77 4.38 4.47 8.91
N VAL A 78 4.55 3.17 9.20
CA VAL A 78 3.44 2.21 9.39
C VAL A 78 3.49 1.47 10.72
N ALA A 79 4.47 1.75 11.58
CA ALA A 79 4.68 1.02 12.82
C ALA A 79 3.55 1.22 13.86
N ALA A 80 3.02 2.44 14.00
CA ALA A 80 1.91 2.70 14.93
C ALA A 80 0.60 2.06 14.47
N GLY A 81 -0.20 1.54 15.39
CA GLY A 81 -1.57 1.09 15.12
C GLY A 81 -1.71 -0.30 14.48
N ALA A 82 -0.61 -0.98 14.16
CA ALA A 82 -0.64 -2.34 13.60
C ALA A 82 -0.82 -3.41 14.70
N THR A 83 0.12 -3.48 15.63
CA THR A 83 0.14 -4.45 16.74
C THR A 83 0.17 -3.79 18.12
N SER A 84 0.40 -2.49 18.16
CA SER A 84 0.42 -1.65 19.37
C SER A 84 0.14 -0.20 18.99
N ASN A 85 0.08 0.69 19.98
CA ASN A 85 -0.13 2.12 19.76
C ASN A 85 -1.37 2.41 18.90
N TYR A 86 -2.48 1.74 19.22
CA TYR A 86 -3.76 1.86 18.49
C TYR A 86 -4.39 3.25 18.60
N ASP A 87 -3.92 4.06 19.54
CA ASP A 87 -4.24 5.48 19.69
C ASP A 87 -3.46 6.40 18.73
N GLY A 88 -2.57 5.82 17.91
CA GLY A 88 -1.72 6.56 16.98
C GLY A 88 -0.49 7.21 17.60
N SER A 89 -0.21 6.94 18.89
CA SER A 89 1.02 7.41 19.54
C SER A 89 2.26 6.77 18.92
N SER A 90 3.40 7.47 19.03
CA SER A 90 4.67 7.00 18.43
C SER A 90 5.20 5.78 19.18
N PRO A 91 5.48 4.66 18.49
CA PRO A 91 6.17 3.53 19.12
C PRO A 91 7.60 3.89 19.54
N PRO A 92 8.18 3.17 20.53
CA PRO A 92 9.58 3.37 20.92
C PRO A 92 10.53 3.28 19.72
N GLY A 93 11.40 4.28 19.56
CA GLY A 93 12.37 4.34 18.46
C GLY A 93 11.86 5.02 17.18
N VAL A 94 10.57 5.30 17.07
CA VAL A 94 10.00 6.04 15.94
C VAL A 94 9.91 7.53 16.27
N ALA A 95 10.43 8.38 15.39
CA ALA A 95 10.37 9.81 15.57
C ALA A 95 8.92 10.32 15.44
N GLN A 96 8.49 11.21 16.36
CA GLN A 96 7.15 11.78 16.35
C GLN A 96 6.79 12.43 15.01
N SER A 97 7.74 13.14 14.41
CA SER A 97 7.55 13.78 13.09
C SER A 97 7.19 12.81 11.97
N VAL A 98 7.61 11.54 12.06
CA VAL A 98 7.22 10.50 11.09
C VAL A 98 5.82 9.99 11.40
N THR A 99 5.50 9.74 12.68
CA THR A 99 4.16 9.31 13.09
C THR A 99 3.11 10.36 12.77
N ASP A 100 3.44 11.64 12.93
CA ASP A 100 2.55 12.76 12.59
C ASP A 100 2.13 12.80 11.10
N LEU A 101 2.88 12.16 10.22
CA LEU A 101 2.51 12.02 8.81
C LEU A 101 1.48 10.92 8.56
N SER A 102 1.18 10.09 9.56
CA SER A 102 0.21 9.00 9.47
C SER A 102 -1.08 9.34 10.21
N ILE A 103 -2.20 9.20 9.53
CA ILE A 103 -3.53 9.35 10.10
C ILE A 103 -4.09 7.94 10.27
N LEU A 104 -4.30 7.54 11.53
CA LEU A 104 -4.84 6.23 11.87
C LEU A 104 -6.35 6.34 12.09
N MET A 105 -7.11 5.52 11.37
CA MET A 105 -8.59 5.52 11.40
C MET A 105 -9.12 4.12 11.77
N PRO A 106 -10.26 4.02 12.44
CA PRO A 106 -11.01 2.77 12.51
C PRO A 106 -11.68 2.46 11.17
N THR A 107 -12.03 1.21 10.93
CA THR A 107 -12.72 0.78 9.70
C THR A 107 -14.24 0.72 9.83
N ASP A 108 -14.78 0.76 11.03
CA ASP A 108 -16.20 0.58 11.35
C ASP A 108 -17.11 1.76 10.96
N ASP A 109 -16.56 2.98 10.82
CA ASP A 109 -17.27 4.16 10.29
C ASP A 109 -16.71 4.57 8.92
N VAL A 110 -17.20 3.93 7.86
CA VAL A 110 -16.84 4.25 6.47
C VAL A 110 -17.16 5.71 6.14
N GLY A 111 -18.26 6.24 6.68
CA GLY A 111 -18.65 7.63 6.47
C GLY A 111 -17.66 8.62 7.07
N ALA A 112 -17.10 8.34 8.25
CA ALA A 112 -16.06 9.17 8.85
C ALA A 112 -14.77 9.17 8.00
N VAL A 113 -14.38 8.02 7.45
CA VAL A 113 -13.23 7.92 6.56
C VAL A 113 -13.45 8.75 5.30
N VAL A 114 -14.61 8.62 4.65
CA VAL A 114 -14.96 9.41 3.45
C VAL A 114 -14.92 10.92 3.77
N ARG A 115 -15.55 11.36 4.86
CA ARG A 115 -15.52 12.78 5.29
C ARG A 115 -14.08 13.27 5.52
N LEU A 116 -13.24 12.48 6.16
CA LEU A 116 -11.82 12.82 6.34
C LEU A 116 -11.13 13.05 5.00
N LEU A 117 -11.28 12.11 4.05
CA LEU A 117 -10.66 12.18 2.73
C LEU A 117 -11.20 13.36 1.90
N GLU A 118 -12.48 13.71 2.04
CA GLU A 118 -13.07 14.86 1.35
C GLU A 118 -12.62 16.21 1.93
N SER A 119 -12.36 16.28 3.24
CA SER A 119 -12.05 17.51 3.94
C SER A 119 -10.58 17.94 3.88
N ARG A 120 -9.67 17.06 3.39
CA ARG A 120 -8.21 17.29 3.42
C ARG A 120 -7.59 17.23 2.03
N ASP A 121 -6.64 18.14 1.80
CA ASP A 121 -5.88 18.24 0.54
C ASP A 121 -4.44 17.71 0.65
N ASP A 122 -4.00 17.33 1.85
CA ASP A 122 -2.63 16.90 2.15
C ASP A 122 -2.43 15.37 2.17
N ILE A 123 -3.45 14.58 1.84
CA ILE A 123 -3.41 13.12 1.83
C ILE A 123 -2.87 12.61 0.50
N ALA A 124 -1.73 11.90 0.55
CA ALA A 124 -1.10 11.26 -0.60
C ALA A 124 -1.73 9.91 -0.92
N VAL A 125 -2.00 9.11 0.10
CA VAL A 125 -2.40 7.71 -0.06
C VAL A 125 -3.31 7.24 1.08
N VAL A 126 -4.27 6.40 0.73
CA VAL A 126 -5.02 5.55 1.68
C VAL A 126 -4.53 4.12 1.50
N MET A 127 -4.13 3.47 2.59
CA MET A 127 -3.55 2.14 2.58
C MET A 127 -4.32 1.19 3.50
N PHE A 128 -4.68 0.00 3.01
CA PHE A 128 -5.42 -1.00 3.79
C PHE A 128 -5.21 -2.42 3.25
N GLU A 129 -5.45 -3.41 4.13
CA GLU A 129 -5.56 -4.82 3.75
C GLU A 129 -7.00 -5.11 3.29
N PRO A 130 -7.24 -5.65 2.09
CA PRO A 130 -8.60 -5.89 1.60
C PRO A 130 -9.37 -6.96 2.40
N SER A 131 -8.68 -7.88 3.07
CA SER A 131 -9.31 -8.84 3.99
C SER A 131 -9.73 -8.22 5.33
N GLY A 132 -9.21 -7.04 5.68
CA GLY A 132 -9.40 -6.41 6.98
C GLY A 132 -8.26 -6.67 7.97
N ALA A 133 -8.42 -6.15 9.17
CA ALA A 133 -7.40 -6.18 10.21
C ALA A 133 -7.09 -7.61 10.70
N SER A 134 -5.89 -7.80 11.25
CA SER A 134 -5.45 -9.06 11.85
C SER A 134 -5.64 -10.24 10.89
N TRP A 135 -5.16 -10.09 9.67
CA TRP A 135 -5.24 -11.11 8.60
C TRP A 135 -6.67 -11.56 8.29
N GLY A 136 -7.63 -10.63 8.33
CA GLY A 136 -9.03 -10.90 8.03
C GLY A 136 -9.88 -11.38 9.20
N GLN A 137 -9.31 -11.43 10.42
CA GLN A 137 -10.11 -11.74 11.62
C GLN A 137 -11.11 -10.63 11.95
N VAL A 138 -10.81 -9.40 11.56
CA VAL A 138 -11.72 -8.27 11.63
C VAL A 138 -11.98 -7.78 10.21
N PRO A 139 -13.02 -8.30 9.54
CA PRO A 139 -13.26 -8.00 8.13
C PRO A 139 -13.64 -6.53 7.92
N LEU A 140 -13.37 -6.03 6.72
CA LEU A 140 -13.85 -4.71 6.30
C LEU A 140 -15.39 -4.70 6.21
N PRO A 141 -16.05 -3.60 6.58
CA PRO A 141 -17.49 -3.46 6.39
C PRO A 141 -17.87 -3.58 4.91
N PRO A 142 -19.07 -4.07 4.62
CA PRO A 142 -19.60 -4.09 3.25
C PRO A 142 -19.54 -2.70 2.59
N GLY A 143 -19.07 -2.63 1.35
CA GLY A 143 -18.97 -1.38 0.60
C GLY A 143 -17.76 -0.50 0.93
N PHE A 144 -16.93 -0.87 1.93
CA PHE A 144 -15.75 -0.10 2.32
C PHE A 144 -14.82 0.16 1.12
N VAL A 145 -14.40 -0.88 0.42
CA VAL A 145 -13.45 -0.79 -0.70
C VAL A 145 -13.99 0.11 -1.81
N GLN A 146 -15.27 -0.02 -2.15
CA GLN A 146 -15.91 0.83 -3.17
C GLN A 146 -15.97 2.30 -2.73
N ALA A 147 -16.35 2.57 -1.50
CA ALA A 147 -16.41 3.93 -0.97
C ALA A 147 -15.02 4.61 -0.97
N ILE A 148 -13.97 3.87 -0.57
CA ILE A 148 -12.59 4.36 -0.64
C ILE A 148 -12.18 4.61 -2.09
N ARG A 149 -12.51 3.69 -3.01
CA ARG A 149 -12.20 3.87 -4.44
C ARG A 149 -12.84 5.13 -5.01
N ASP A 150 -14.11 5.36 -4.72
CA ASP A 150 -14.84 6.49 -5.27
C ASP A 150 -14.28 7.85 -4.78
N VAL A 151 -14.03 7.96 -3.48
CA VAL A 151 -13.49 9.20 -2.91
C VAL A 151 -12.05 9.45 -3.33
N THR A 152 -11.20 8.41 -3.35
CA THR A 152 -9.78 8.56 -3.75
C THR A 152 -9.66 8.95 -5.22
N ALA A 153 -10.45 8.36 -6.12
CA ALA A 153 -10.48 8.74 -7.53
C ALA A 153 -10.90 10.21 -7.72
N LYS A 154 -11.94 10.65 -7.01
CA LYS A 154 -12.44 12.04 -7.07
C LYS A 154 -11.42 13.06 -6.53
N ARG A 155 -10.64 12.68 -5.52
CA ARG A 155 -9.72 13.58 -4.80
C ARG A 155 -8.26 13.51 -5.28
N GLY A 156 -7.94 12.65 -6.25
CA GLY A 156 -6.56 12.43 -6.69
C GLY A 156 -5.67 11.89 -5.57
N ILE A 157 -6.22 11.01 -4.73
CA ILE A 157 -5.52 10.31 -3.67
C ILE A 157 -5.18 8.91 -4.19
N VAL A 158 -3.98 8.41 -3.92
CA VAL A 158 -3.61 7.05 -4.29
C VAL A 158 -4.34 6.06 -3.38
N MET A 159 -5.00 5.06 -3.96
CA MET A 159 -5.54 3.93 -3.22
C MET A 159 -4.55 2.78 -3.29
N LEU A 160 -4.03 2.33 -2.15
CA LEU A 160 -3.05 1.27 -2.01
C LEU A 160 -3.67 0.08 -1.27
N MET A 161 -3.87 -1.02 -1.96
CA MET A 161 -4.32 -2.27 -1.35
C MET A 161 -3.10 -3.15 -1.08
N ASP A 162 -2.93 -3.54 0.19
CA ASP A 162 -1.90 -4.48 0.61
C ASP A 162 -2.44 -5.90 0.53
N GLU A 163 -2.04 -6.61 -0.52
CA GLU A 163 -2.48 -7.97 -0.80
C GLU A 163 -1.43 -9.04 -0.47
N VAL A 164 -0.49 -8.75 0.42
CA VAL A 164 0.50 -9.74 0.87
C VAL A 164 -0.18 -11.02 1.38
N ILE A 165 -1.35 -10.89 2.02
CA ILE A 165 -2.14 -12.04 2.50
C ILE A 165 -3.13 -12.54 1.45
N THR A 166 -3.75 -11.66 0.69
CA THR A 166 -4.89 -12.00 -0.18
C THR A 166 -4.51 -12.30 -1.63
N GLY A 167 -3.41 -11.72 -2.11
CA GLY A 167 -3.01 -11.85 -3.51
C GLY A 167 -2.91 -13.29 -3.98
N PHE A 168 -3.53 -13.61 -5.13
CA PHE A 168 -3.61 -14.94 -5.74
C PHE A 168 -4.25 -16.05 -4.89
N ARG A 169 -4.98 -15.69 -3.80
CA ARG A 169 -5.62 -16.69 -2.92
C ARG A 169 -7.12 -16.80 -3.11
N TRP A 170 -7.78 -15.76 -3.61
CA TRP A 170 -9.23 -15.72 -3.75
C TRP A 170 -9.67 -15.81 -5.21
N SER A 171 -8.92 -15.22 -6.11
CA SER A 171 -9.07 -15.31 -7.57
C SER A 171 -7.78 -14.86 -8.24
N SER A 172 -7.61 -15.25 -9.46
CA SER A 172 -6.66 -14.65 -10.41
C SER A 172 -7.36 -13.53 -11.17
#